data_22ed1411167703bbf3f318f3b114cc01
#
_entry.id   22ed1411167703bbf3f318f3b114cc01
#
_cell.length_a   1.000
_cell.length_b   1.000
_cell.length_c   1.000
_cell.angle_alpha   90.00
_cell.angle_beta   90.00
_cell.angle_gamma   90.00
#
_symmetry.space_group_name_H-M   'P 1'
#
loop_
_entity.id
_entity.type
_entity.pdbx_description
1 polymer ?
#
loop_
_entity_poly.entity_id
_entity_poly.type
_entity_poly.pdbx_seq_one_letter_code
_entity_poly.pdbx_strand_id
1 'polypeptide(L)'
;MGNMVCLDPSVDSRWDKFVENHPFGWITHLSGWKKVLEKSFPHMKGFYLALLHEDHRTLKAALPLFTVKSWLTGKRLISIPFATLCDPLISSHEELEDLLAGAKYLLKEVGGSHMEIKFFKGADFIQNNGFGIHNYYQHHFLVLPEDIEKLKSSLHRTCVRQRISRAYNSKLILREGVNESDMKIFYRLHVKTRRRLGLPPQPFLFFKSLQEEFGGSKFMTLLFAEKNDQDIASIILFKFKDRVSAEFLATDERFFPMSPNHFLFWEAIKSAYDGGFRVFDFGRTSPQNETLMAFKKHWGTQVVSLPQFIYPRRLPGKIIIREKSIGYRMLTKICRYLPDSALRPIGNFCYHHLG
;
A
#
# COMPACT_ATOMS: atom_id res chain seq x y z
N MET A 1 28.17 -6.42 -14.86
CA MET A 1 28.03 -5.57 -13.64
C MET A 1 28.51 -4.13 -13.84
N GLY A 2 29.02 -3.72 -14.99
CA GLY A 2 29.66 -2.41 -15.22
C GLY A 2 28.78 -1.17 -15.07
N ASN A 3 27.46 -1.31 -15.19
CA ASN A 3 26.52 -0.16 -15.21
C ASN A 3 25.55 -0.15 -14.03
N MET A 4 25.76 -0.96 -12.99
CA MET A 4 24.91 -0.98 -11.80
C MET A 4 25.43 -0.01 -10.74
N VAL A 5 24.53 0.79 -10.19
CA VAL A 5 24.78 1.71 -9.10
C VAL A 5 23.76 1.53 -7.98
N CYS A 6 24.14 1.89 -6.75
CA CYS A 6 23.19 2.07 -5.65
C CYS A 6 23.08 3.57 -5.40
N LEU A 7 21.93 4.16 -5.71
CA LEU A 7 21.70 5.59 -5.60
C LEU A 7 20.83 5.97 -4.39
N ASP A 8 20.89 7.22 -3.99
CA ASP A 8 19.93 7.78 -3.06
C ASP A 8 18.91 8.65 -3.81
N PRO A 9 17.64 8.19 -3.91
CA PRO A 9 16.61 8.91 -4.65
C PRO A 9 16.27 10.27 -4.03
N SER A 10 16.64 10.50 -2.76
CA SER A 10 16.35 11.78 -2.09
C SER A 10 17.23 12.93 -2.56
N VAL A 11 18.37 12.62 -3.21
CA VAL A 11 19.33 13.61 -3.73
C VAL A 11 19.56 13.47 -5.22
N ASP A 12 19.19 12.36 -5.84
CA ASP A 12 19.33 12.16 -7.29
C ASP A 12 18.12 12.74 -8.03
N SER A 13 18.29 13.87 -8.66
CA SER A 13 17.24 14.61 -9.37
C SER A 13 16.61 13.86 -10.57
N ARG A 14 17.29 12.80 -11.06
CA ARG A 14 16.81 11.97 -12.18
C ARG A 14 15.70 11.00 -11.73
N TRP A 15 15.70 10.63 -10.45
CA TRP A 15 14.92 9.52 -9.92
C TRP A 15 13.41 9.69 -10.11
N ASP A 16 12.81 10.75 -9.58
CA ASP A 16 11.35 10.91 -9.61
C ASP A 16 10.83 11.05 -11.05
N LYS A 17 11.59 11.72 -11.93
CA LYS A 17 11.27 11.79 -13.35
C LYS A 17 11.34 10.42 -14.04
N PHE A 18 12.32 9.58 -13.68
CA PHE A 18 12.41 8.21 -14.17
C PHE A 18 11.18 7.39 -13.72
N VAL A 19 10.79 7.47 -12.45
CA VAL A 19 9.60 6.81 -11.91
C VAL A 19 8.32 7.29 -12.62
N GLU A 20 8.17 8.60 -12.83
CA GLU A 20 7.00 9.18 -13.52
C GLU A 20 6.87 8.68 -14.97
N ASN A 21 7.98 8.46 -15.66
CA ASN A 21 7.98 8.00 -17.05
C ASN A 21 7.91 6.48 -17.20
N HIS A 22 8.36 5.70 -16.21
CA HIS A 22 8.43 4.24 -16.32
C HIS A 22 7.04 3.58 -16.19
N PRO A 23 6.62 2.65 -17.08
CA PRO A 23 5.27 2.04 -17.06
C PRO A 23 4.87 1.40 -15.73
N PHE A 24 5.84 0.85 -14.98
CA PHE A 24 5.63 0.21 -13.67
C PHE A 24 5.81 1.18 -12.50
N GLY A 25 6.16 2.44 -12.76
CA GLY A 25 6.29 3.45 -11.71
C GLY A 25 4.98 3.67 -10.96
N TRP A 26 5.09 3.80 -9.64
CA TRP A 26 3.98 4.10 -8.73
C TRP A 26 4.45 5.08 -7.66
N ILE A 27 3.52 5.73 -6.95
CA ILE A 27 3.83 6.71 -5.90
C ILE A 27 4.83 6.18 -4.86
N THR A 28 4.77 4.88 -4.55
CA THR A 28 5.66 4.24 -3.58
C THR A 28 7.12 4.17 -4.02
N HIS A 29 7.40 4.38 -5.31
CA HIS A 29 8.76 4.47 -5.83
C HIS A 29 9.36 5.87 -5.69
N LEU A 30 8.54 6.91 -5.53
CA LEU A 30 9.03 8.29 -5.41
C LEU A 30 9.98 8.47 -4.23
N SER A 31 10.91 9.40 -4.37
CA SER A 31 11.89 9.76 -3.34
C SER A 31 11.25 10.12 -2.00
N GLY A 32 10.09 10.80 -2.04
CA GLY A 32 9.29 11.12 -0.85
C GLY A 32 8.86 9.89 -0.06
N TRP A 33 8.59 8.75 -0.73
CA TRP A 33 8.23 7.52 -0.02
C TRP A 33 9.38 6.96 0.82
N LYS A 34 10.62 7.02 0.30
CA LYS A 34 11.82 6.68 1.10
C LYS A 34 11.90 7.51 2.35
N LYS A 35 11.73 8.84 2.24
CA LYS A 35 11.74 9.76 3.39
C LYS A 35 10.65 9.40 4.40
N VAL A 36 9.43 9.12 3.95
CA VAL A 36 8.32 8.66 4.82
C VAL A 36 8.71 7.41 5.59
N LEU A 37 9.24 6.39 4.92
CA LEU A 37 9.57 5.11 5.56
C LEU A 37 10.73 5.26 6.55
N GLU A 38 11.83 5.88 6.17
CA GLU A 38 13.01 6.00 7.03
C GLU A 38 12.75 6.92 8.25
N LYS A 39 11.94 7.99 8.08
CA LYS A 39 11.51 8.85 9.18
C LYS A 39 10.57 8.13 10.15
N SER A 40 9.66 7.32 9.62
CA SER A 40 8.64 6.64 10.42
C SER A 40 9.12 5.34 11.06
N PHE A 41 10.10 4.68 10.45
CA PHE A 41 10.60 3.36 10.82
C PHE A 41 12.13 3.32 10.80
N PRO A 42 12.82 3.81 11.86
CA PRO A 42 14.28 3.94 11.87
C PRO A 42 15.07 2.62 11.73
N HIS A 43 14.40 1.48 11.89
CA HIS A 43 14.97 0.14 11.65
C HIS A 43 14.97 -0.28 10.18
N MET A 44 14.42 0.56 9.29
CA MET A 44 14.40 0.38 7.84
C MET A 44 15.38 1.32 7.18
N LYS A 45 16.10 0.81 6.16
CA LYS A 45 17.00 1.62 5.32
C LYS A 45 16.79 1.23 3.86
N GLY A 46 16.55 2.22 3.01
CA GLY A 46 16.35 2.04 1.58
C GLY A 46 17.67 1.92 0.81
N PHE A 47 17.70 1.00 -0.14
CA PHE A 47 18.77 0.80 -1.13
C PHE A 47 18.11 0.77 -2.51
N TYR A 48 18.53 1.66 -3.38
CA TYR A 48 17.94 1.82 -4.70
C TYR A 48 18.94 1.37 -5.73
N LEU A 49 18.89 0.07 -6.07
CA LEU A 49 19.72 -0.48 -7.14
C LEU A 49 19.19 0.03 -8.47
N ALA A 50 20.07 0.53 -9.32
CA ALA A 50 19.71 1.03 -10.64
C ALA A 50 20.73 0.60 -11.69
N LEU A 51 20.26 0.34 -12.90
CA LEU A 51 21.07 0.17 -14.09
C LEU A 51 21.09 1.49 -14.85
N LEU A 52 22.25 1.86 -15.34
CA LEU A 52 22.44 3.01 -16.20
C LEU A 52 22.50 2.56 -17.67
N HIS A 53 22.09 3.44 -18.58
CA HIS A 53 22.39 3.28 -20.00
C HIS A 53 23.91 3.37 -20.27
N GLU A 54 24.34 3.10 -21.49
CA GLU A 54 25.75 3.16 -21.90
C GLU A 54 26.38 4.57 -21.70
N ASP A 55 25.54 5.60 -21.69
CA ASP A 55 25.95 6.97 -21.41
C ASP A 55 26.36 7.21 -19.93
N HIS A 56 26.18 6.22 -19.05
CA HIS A 56 26.40 6.28 -17.60
C HIS A 56 25.67 7.43 -16.89
N ARG A 57 24.69 8.08 -17.53
CA ARG A 57 23.97 9.24 -17.05
C ARG A 57 22.48 9.00 -16.85
N THR A 58 21.86 8.29 -17.79
CA THR A 58 20.42 8.02 -17.75
C THR A 58 20.08 6.71 -17.04
N LEU A 59 19.01 6.72 -16.24
CA LEU A 59 18.51 5.52 -15.57
C LEU A 59 17.79 4.64 -16.59
N LYS A 60 18.12 3.35 -16.60
CA LYS A 60 17.55 2.34 -17.50
C LYS A 60 16.54 1.46 -16.78
N ALA A 61 16.92 0.93 -15.63
CA ALA A 61 16.08 0.05 -14.81
C ALA A 61 16.39 0.26 -13.32
N ALA A 62 15.48 -0.14 -12.42
CA ALA A 62 15.72 -0.01 -11.00
C ALA A 62 14.94 -1.03 -10.15
N LEU A 63 15.51 -1.34 -8.99
CA LEU A 63 14.91 -2.18 -7.96
C LEU A 63 15.10 -1.53 -6.58
N PRO A 64 14.11 -0.80 -6.06
CA PRO A 64 14.10 -0.32 -4.69
C PRO A 64 13.98 -1.48 -3.70
N LEU A 65 14.88 -1.53 -2.75
CA LEU A 65 14.90 -2.52 -1.67
C LEU A 65 15.09 -1.82 -0.33
N PHE A 66 14.49 -2.37 0.71
CA PHE A 66 14.67 -1.90 2.08
C PHE A 66 15.19 -3.04 2.96
N THR A 67 16.22 -2.75 3.76
CA THR A 67 16.51 -3.61 4.89
C THR A 67 15.46 -3.39 5.96
N VAL A 68 14.97 -4.48 6.53
CA VAL A 68 14.15 -4.47 7.74
C VAL A 68 14.89 -5.26 8.79
N LYS A 69 15.28 -4.58 9.87
CA LYS A 69 16.03 -5.19 10.98
C LYS A 69 15.07 -5.43 12.15
N SER A 70 14.92 -6.68 12.53
CA SER A 70 14.06 -7.11 13.63
C SER A 70 14.78 -8.13 14.49
N TRP A 71 14.73 -7.97 15.81
CA TRP A 71 15.28 -8.97 16.72
C TRP A 71 14.44 -10.25 16.78
N LEU A 72 13.14 -10.17 16.37
CA LEU A 72 12.23 -11.33 16.30
C LEU A 72 12.37 -12.12 15.00
N THR A 73 12.53 -11.44 13.87
CA THR A 73 12.49 -12.05 12.54
C THR A 73 13.81 -11.97 11.79
N GLY A 74 14.86 -11.43 12.42
CA GLY A 74 16.16 -11.25 11.80
C GLY A 74 16.23 -10.04 10.88
N LYS A 75 17.23 -10.01 10.02
CA LYS A 75 17.44 -8.96 9.01
C LYS A 75 17.09 -9.52 7.64
N ARG A 76 16.29 -8.78 6.89
CA ARG A 76 15.84 -9.17 5.55
C ARG A 76 15.84 -7.98 4.61
N LEU A 77 15.83 -8.25 3.31
CA LEU A 77 15.57 -7.27 2.26
C LEU A 77 14.13 -7.45 1.77
N ILE A 78 13.41 -6.36 1.59
CA ILE A 78 12.07 -6.39 0.97
C ILE A 78 11.94 -5.27 -0.04
N SER A 79 11.24 -5.51 -1.14
CA SER A 79 10.78 -4.42 -1.99
C SER A 79 9.85 -3.55 -1.16
N ILE A 80 9.78 -2.29 -1.43
CA ILE A 80 9.17 -1.21 -0.65
C ILE A 80 8.17 -1.66 0.44
N PRO A 81 8.50 -1.49 1.74
CA PRO A 81 7.65 -1.86 2.87
C PRO A 81 6.26 -1.22 2.78
N PHE A 82 5.24 -1.97 3.19
CA PHE A 82 3.83 -1.54 3.25
C PHE A 82 3.19 -1.17 1.90
N ALA A 83 3.95 -1.14 0.81
CA ALA A 83 3.41 -0.90 -0.53
C ALA A 83 2.62 -2.12 -1.05
N THR A 84 1.53 -1.85 -1.78
CA THR A 84 0.80 -2.88 -2.54
C THR A 84 1.42 -3.03 -3.93
N LEU A 85 1.63 -1.94 -4.63
CA LEU A 85 2.28 -1.89 -5.93
C LEU A 85 3.72 -1.39 -5.76
N CYS A 86 4.70 -2.20 -6.12
CA CYS A 86 6.11 -1.88 -6.02
C CYS A 86 6.96 -2.81 -6.90
N ASP A 87 6.53 -2.98 -8.15
CA ASP A 87 7.27 -3.74 -9.15
C ASP A 87 8.70 -3.22 -9.31
N PRO A 88 9.67 -4.08 -9.66
CA PRO A 88 10.91 -3.60 -10.25
C PRO A 88 10.61 -2.75 -11.49
N LEU A 89 11.32 -1.66 -11.65
CA LEU A 89 11.20 -0.75 -12.79
C LEU A 89 12.09 -1.28 -13.92
N ILE A 90 11.55 -2.13 -14.77
CA ILE A 90 12.26 -2.90 -15.79
C ILE A 90 11.47 -2.91 -17.10
N SER A 91 12.19 -3.10 -18.22
CA SER A 91 11.63 -3.26 -19.56
C SER A 91 12.00 -4.59 -20.20
N SER A 92 12.96 -5.34 -19.62
CA SER A 92 13.39 -6.63 -20.14
C SER A 92 13.74 -7.63 -19.03
N HIS A 93 13.85 -8.90 -19.43
CA HIS A 93 14.29 -9.99 -18.55
C HIS A 93 15.75 -9.79 -18.10
N GLU A 94 16.63 -9.36 -18.98
CA GLU A 94 18.04 -9.15 -18.71
C GLU A 94 18.24 -8.07 -17.64
N GLU A 95 17.46 -6.98 -17.71
CA GLU A 95 17.49 -5.92 -16.70
C GLU A 95 17.09 -6.46 -15.32
N LEU A 96 16.07 -7.34 -15.28
CA LEU A 96 15.65 -7.98 -14.03
C LEU A 96 16.76 -8.89 -13.49
N GLU A 97 17.39 -9.71 -14.34
CA GLU A 97 18.47 -10.62 -13.93
C GLU A 97 19.65 -9.86 -13.31
N ASP A 98 20.09 -8.79 -13.98
CA ASP A 98 21.18 -7.95 -13.46
C ASP A 98 20.82 -7.33 -12.10
N LEU A 99 19.62 -6.77 -11.97
CA LEU A 99 19.15 -6.19 -10.70
C LEU A 99 19.02 -7.26 -9.60
N LEU A 100 18.56 -8.46 -9.92
CA LEU A 100 18.46 -9.56 -8.97
C LEU A 100 19.84 -10.08 -8.55
N ALA A 101 20.83 -10.09 -9.45
CA ALA A 101 22.22 -10.42 -9.10
C ALA A 101 22.78 -9.41 -8.10
N GLY A 102 22.59 -8.10 -8.35
CA GLY A 102 22.96 -7.04 -7.39
C GLY A 102 22.21 -7.14 -6.07
N ALA A 103 20.91 -7.47 -6.10
CA ALA A 103 20.12 -7.66 -4.90
C ALA A 103 20.58 -8.86 -4.05
N LYS A 104 21.00 -9.96 -4.69
CA LYS A 104 21.60 -11.12 -3.99
C LYS A 104 22.96 -10.76 -3.36
N TYR A 105 23.75 -9.96 -4.06
CA TYR A 105 25.01 -9.43 -3.48
C TYR A 105 24.71 -8.54 -2.28
N LEU A 106 23.79 -7.56 -2.42
CA LEU A 106 23.39 -6.68 -1.32
C LEU A 106 22.86 -7.47 -0.12
N LEU A 107 22.07 -8.54 -0.35
CA LEU A 107 21.55 -9.40 0.72
C LEU A 107 22.69 -9.97 1.59
N LYS A 108 23.79 -10.43 0.97
CA LYS A 108 24.97 -10.94 1.67
C LYS A 108 25.68 -9.80 2.42
N GLU A 109 25.93 -8.68 1.77
CA GLU A 109 26.60 -7.51 2.37
C GLU A 109 25.90 -6.99 3.63
N VAL A 110 24.56 -6.92 3.56
CA VAL A 110 23.79 -6.49 4.73
C VAL A 110 23.62 -7.58 5.79
N GLY A 111 24.07 -8.82 5.54
CA GLY A 111 23.86 -9.96 6.44
C GLY A 111 22.38 -10.32 6.61
N GLY A 112 21.60 -10.22 5.53
CA GLY A 112 20.19 -10.56 5.51
C GLY A 112 19.96 -12.05 5.34
N SER A 113 18.89 -12.57 5.96
CA SER A 113 18.53 -14.01 5.88
C SER A 113 17.78 -14.35 4.60
N HIS A 114 17.01 -13.41 4.06
CA HIS A 114 16.20 -13.61 2.88
C HIS A 114 15.80 -12.28 2.23
N MET A 115 15.27 -12.37 1.02
CA MET A 115 14.76 -11.25 0.25
C MET A 115 13.34 -11.53 -0.23
N GLU A 116 12.47 -10.53 -0.14
CA GLU A 116 11.08 -10.58 -0.62
C GLU A 116 10.86 -9.49 -1.69
N ILE A 117 10.44 -9.88 -2.88
CA ILE A 117 10.11 -8.95 -3.98
C ILE A 117 8.66 -9.16 -4.39
N LYS A 118 7.91 -8.08 -4.48
CA LYS A 118 6.52 -8.09 -4.93
C LYS A 118 6.44 -7.71 -6.39
N PHE A 119 5.59 -8.43 -7.13
CA PHE A 119 5.34 -8.17 -8.53
C PHE A 119 3.84 -8.05 -8.78
N PHE A 120 3.47 -7.14 -9.64
CA PHE A 120 2.13 -7.00 -10.18
C PHE A 120 2.13 -7.14 -11.71
N LYS A 121 2.88 -6.30 -12.40
CA LYS A 121 3.03 -6.31 -13.86
C LYS A 121 4.31 -7.01 -14.33
N GLY A 122 5.35 -6.98 -13.51
CA GLY A 122 6.67 -7.52 -13.85
C GLY A 122 6.86 -9.02 -13.60
N ALA A 123 5.81 -9.75 -13.17
CA ALA A 123 5.93 -11.17 -12.81
C ALA A 123 6.35 -12.07 -13.97
N ASP A 124 5.97 -11.73 -15.21
CA ASP A 124 6.30 -12.50 -16.42
C ASP A 124 7.77 -12.42 -16.80
N PHE A 125 8.50 -11.43 -16.30
CA PHE A 125 9.93 -11.29 -16.53
C PHE A 125 10.78 -12.21 -15.66
N ILE A 126 10.23 -12.80 -14.58
CA ILE A 126 10.99 -13.64 -13.68
C ILE A 126 11.01 -15.10 -14.16
N GLN A 127 12.19 -15.62 -14.40
CA GLN A 127 12.41 -17.04 -14.65
C GLN A 127 13.00 -17.72 -13.42
N ASN A 128 13.26 -19.01 -13.46
CA ASN A 128 13.58 -19.85 -12.30
C ASN A 128 14.93 -19.51 -11.61
N ASN A 129 14.98 -18.36 -10.89
CA ASN A 129 16.19 -17.75 -10.30
C ASN A 129 16.46 -18.14 -8.84
N GLY A 130 15.98 -19.27 -8.40
CA GLY A 130 16.11 -19.70 -7.02
C GLY A 130 15.12 -19.04 -6.05
N PHE A 131 14.09 -18.35 -6.59
CA PHE A 131 12.98 -17.80 -5.81
C PHE A 131 11.87 -18.83 -5.59
N GLY A 132 11.22 -18.76 -4.43
CA GLY A 132 9.92 -19.36 -4.18
C GLY A 132 8.81 -18.37 -4.49
N ILE A 133 7.73 -18.83 -5.12
CA ILE A 133 6.57 -17.99 -5.47
C ILE A 133 5.47 -18.23 -4.44
N HIS A 134 4.91 -17.13 -3.89
CA HIS A 134 3.86 -17.17 -2.89
C HIS A 134 2.72 -16.23 -3.28
N ASN A 135 1.50 -16.75 -3.38
CA ASN A 135 0.28 -16.02 -3.71
C ASN A 135 -0.54 -15.73 -2.45
N TYR A 136 -0.04 -14.82 -1.60
CA TYR A 136 -0.73 -14.48 -0.34
C TYR A 136 -1.88 -13.52 -0.53
N TYR A 137 -1.90 -12.75 -1.63
CA TYR A 137 -2.85 -11.68 -1.85
C TYR A 137 -3.43 -11.71 -3.25
N GLN A 138 -4.63 -11.18 -3.36
CA GLN A 138 -5.26 -10.79 -4.62
C GLN A 138 -5.40 -9.28 -4.64
N HIS A 139 -5.23 -8.70 -5.81
CA HIS A 139 -5.36 -7.27 -6.07
C HIS A 139 -6.67 -6.98 -6.75
N HIS A 140 -7.36 -5.94 -6.31
CA HIS A 140 -8.67 -5.56 -6.78
C HIS A 140 -8.63 -4.16 -7.36
N PHE A 141 -9.07 -3.99 -8.59
CA PHE A 141 -9.18 -2.69 -9.23
C PHE A 141 -10.40 -2.63 -10.15
N LEU A 142 -10.85 -1.42 -10.39
CA LEU A 142 -11.97 -1.09 -11.27
C LEU A 142 -11.41 -0.27 -12.43
N VAL A 143 -11.67 -0.68 -13.66
CA VAL A 143 -11.43 0.15 -14.84
C VAL A 143 -12.62 1.08 -14.97
N LEU A 144 -12.36 2.38 -14.93
CA LEU A 144 -13.39 3.40 -15.03
C LEU A 144 -13.86 3.50 -16.49
N PRO A 145 -15.17 3.39 -16.75
CA PRO A 145 -15.73 3.52 -18.10
C PRO A 145 -15.82 5.00 -18.51
N GLU A 146 -16.13 5.24 -19.77
CA GLU A 146 -16.39 6.58 -20.30
C GLU A 146 -17.65 7.25 -19.74
N ASP A 147 -18.56 6.46 -19.15
CA ASP A 147 -19.83 6.92 -18.60
C ASP A 147 -20.00 6.41 -17.16
N ILE A 148 -19.94 7.33 -16.21
CA ILE A 148 -20.04 7.05 -14.77
C ILE A 148 -21.43 6.54 -14.36
N GLU A 149 -22.51 6.93 -15.06
CA GLU A 149 -23.86 6.45 -14.75
C GLU A 149 -24.06 4.99 -15.20
N LYS A 150 -23.41 4.57 -16.30
CA LYS A 150 -23.34 3.15 -16.67
C LYS A 150 -22.59 2.36 -15.60
N LEU A 151 -21.48 2.87 -15.08
CA LEU A 151 -20.79 2.23 -13.96
C LEU A 151 -21.74 2.06 -12.77
N LYS A 152 -22.39 3.14 -12.34
CA LYS A 152 -23.31 3.12 -11.20
C LYS A 152 -24.42 2.10 -11.37
N SER A 153 -25.01 2.01 -12.56
CA SER A 153 -26.09 1.06 -12.88
C SER A 153 -25.62 -0.40 -12.81
N SER A 154 -24.34 -0.68 -13.15
CA SER A 154 -23.75 -2.01 -13.12
C SER A 154 -23.37 -2.50 -11.73
N LEU A 155 -23.23 -1.60 -10.74
CA LEU A 155 -22.87 -1.94 -9.36
C LEU A 155 -23.95 -2.82 -8.71
N HIS A 156 -23.52 -3.72 -7.81
CA HIS A 156 -24.45 -4.62 -7.12
C HIS A 156 -25.57 -3.86 -6.41
N ARG A 157 -26.84 -4.22 -6.73
CA ARG A 157 -28.03 -3.47 -6.32
C ARG A 157 -28.13 -3.25 -4.81
N THR A 158 -28.10 -4.32 -4.02
CA THR A 158 -28.34 -4.25 -2.56
C THR A 158 -27.08 -3.93 -1.79
N CYS A 159 -25.93 -4.50 -2.19
CA CYS A 159 -24.69 -4.37 -1.46
C CYS A 159 -23.97 -3.05 -1.73
N VAL A 160 -24.24 -2.35 -2.86
CA VAL A 160 -23.57 -1.10 -3.22
C VAL A 160 -24.58 0.01 -3.48
N ARG A 161 -25.43 -0.08 -4.52
CA ARG A 161 -26.33 1.02 -4.91
C ARG A 161 -27.25 1.48 -3.79
N GLN A 162 -27.93 0.55 -3.12
CA GLN A 162 -28.81 0.88 -1.99
C GLN A 162 -28.02 1.44 -0.79
N ARG A 163 -26.74 1.03 -0.59
CA ARG A 163 -25.89 1.56 0.46
C ARG A 163 -25.45 2.99 0.16
N ILE A 164 -25.14 3.28 -1.10
CA ILE A 164 -24.87 4.66 -1.56
C ILE A 164 -26.10 5.54 -1.34
N SER A 165 -27.28 5.12 -1.80
CA SER A 165 -28.53 5.85 -1.60
C SER A 165 -28.82 6.11 -0.12
N ARG A 166 -28.59 5.10 0.74
CA ARG A 166 -28.73 5.26 2.19
C ARG A 166 -27.81 6.34 2.76
N ALA A 167 -26.57 6.38 2.29
CA ALA A 167 -25.61 7.39 2.75
C ALA A 167 -26.06 8.80 2.39
N TYR A 168 -26.54 9.04 1.16
CA TYR A 168 -27.10 10.33 0.77
C TYR A 168 -28.37 10.68 1.55
N ASN A 169 -29.28 9.73 1.75
CA ASN A 169 -30.48 9.92 2.57
C ASN A 169 -30.14 10.24 4.02
N SER A 170 -28.99 9.75 4.52
CA SER A 170 -28.47 10.10 5.84
C SER A 170 -27.83 11.50 5.87
N LYS A 171 -27.83 12.24 4.74
CA LYS A 171 -27.26 13.57 4.61
C LYS A 171 -25.79 13.62 5.06
N LEU A 172 -25.00 12.67 4.58
CA LEU A 172 -23.54 12.71 4.74
C LEU A 172 -22.95 13.78 3.82
N ILE A 173 -21.97 14.52 4.32
CA ILE A 173 -21.26 15.57 3.60
C ILE A 173 -19.83 15.09 3.33
N LEU A 174 -19.32 15.34 2.12
CA LEU A 174 -17.93 15.11 1.78
C LEU A 174 -17.12 16.33 2.18
N ARG A 175 -16.04 16.11 2.93
CA ARG A 175 -15.06 17.11 3.31
C ARG A 175 -13.65 16.65 2.94
N GLU A 176 -12.84 17.54 2.39
CA GLU A 176 -11.43 17.29 2.16
C GLU A 176 -10.58 17.72 3.37
N GLY A 177 -9.61 16.90 3.73
CA GLY A 177 -8.64 17.18 4.78
C GLY A 177 -7.36 17.74 4.16
N VAL A 178 -6.83 18.81 4.76
CA VAL A 178 -5.70 19.56 4.17
C VAL A 178 -4.49 19.71 5.08
N ASN A 179 -4.64 19.45 6.37
CA ASN A 179 -3.61 19.77 7.37
C ASN A 179 -3.35 18.65 8.40
N GLU A 180 -2.39 18.87 9.30
CA GLU A 180 -2.03 17.90 10.33
C GLU A 180 -3.19 17.64 11.33
N SER A 181 -4.07 18.63 11.56
CA SER A 181 -5.24 18.43 12.44
C SER A 181 -6.21 17.44 11.82
N ASP A 182 -6.44 17.50 10.51
CA ASP A 182 -7.24 16.53 9.77
C ASP A 182 -6.58 15.14 9.82
N MET A 183 -5.25 15.06 9.68
CA MET A 183 -4.55 13.79 9.81
C MET A 183 -4.67 13.20 11.23
N LYS A 184 -4.74 14.03 12.28
CA LYS A 184 -5.01 13.57 13.65
C LYS A 184 -6.44 13.03 13.79
N ILE A 185 -7.43 13.63 13.10
CA ILE A 185 -8.80 13.12 13.04
C ILE A 185 -8.84 11.77 12.34
N PHE A 186 -8.25 11.67 11.14
CA PHE A 186 -8.10 10.40 10.44
C PHE A 186 -7.47 9.33 11.35
N TYR A 187 -6.37 9.66 12.03
CA TYR A 187 -5.68 8.71 12.88
C TYR A 187 -6.53 8.19 14.05
N ARG A 188 -7.36 9.05 14.65
CA ARG A 188 -8.32 8.60 15.69
C ARG A 188 -9.32 7.59 15.12
N LEU A 189 -9.87 7.82 13.94
CA LEU A 189 -10.75 6.88 13.25
C LEU A 189 -10.00 5.61 12.85
N HIS A 190 -8.75 5.73 12.43
CA HIS A 190 -7.88 4.61 12.08
C HIS A 190 -7.63 3.69 13.27
N VAL A 191 -7.29 4.22 14.44
CA VAL A 191 -7.10 3.43 15.66
C VAL A 191 -8.37 2.66 16.02
N LYS A 192 -9.57 3.29 15.98
CA LYS A 192 -10.86 2.62 16.20
C LYS A 192 -11.08 1.48 15.21
N THR A 193 -10.83 1.74 13.92
CA THR A 193 -10.96 0.73 12.87
C THR A 193 -10.02 -0.44 13.10
N ARG A 194 -8.75 -0.18 13.44
CA ARG A 194 -7.75 -1.22 13.71
C ARG A 194 -8.12 -2.05 14.92
N ARG A 195 -8.60 -1.42 16.00
CA ARG A 195 -9.12 -2.12 17.19
C ARG A 195 -10.26 -3.07 16.84
N ARG A 196 -11.28 -2.58 16.13
CA ARG A 196 -12.42 -3.41 15.68
C ARG A 196 -11.95 -4.63 14.86
N LEU A 197 -10.97 -4.44 14.00
CA LEU A 197 -10.39 -5.52 13.19
C LEU A 197 -9.46 -6.44 14.01
N GLY A 198 -9.10 -6.07 15.25
CA GLY A 198 -8.15 -6.80 16.07
C GLY A 198 -6.71 -6.67 15.55
N LEU A 199 -6.37 -5.54 14.94
CA LEU A 199 -5.06 -5.29 14.33
C LEU A 199 -4.36 -4.12 15.02
N PRO A 200 -3.04 -4.16 15.21
CA PRO A 200 -2.31 -3.01 15.71
C PRO A 200 -2.35 -1.86 14.68
N PRO A 201 -2.54 -0.60 15.11
CA PRO A 201 -2.49 0.55 14.20
C PRO A 201 -1.04 0.85 13.79
N GLN A 202 -0.87 1.38 12.57
CA GLN A 202 0.40 2.00 12.17
C GLN A 202 0.72 3.18 13.10
N PRO A 203 2.01 3.49 13.32
CA PRO A 203 2.41 4.67 14.10
C PRO A 203 1.83 5.97 13.52
N PHE A 204 1.44 6.92 14.37
CA PHE A 204 0.98 8.23 13.88
C PHE A 204 2.05 8.94 13.05
N LEU A 205 3.31 8.77 13.39
CA LEU A 205 4.44 9.34 12.66
C LEU A 205 4.43 8.95 11.17
N PHE A 206 3.99 7.74 10.83
CA PHE A 206 3.85 7.32 9.43
C PHE A 206 2.84 8.18 8.67
N PHE A 207 1.65 8.41 9.23
CA PHE A 207 0.63 9.24 8.60
C PHE A 207 1.00 10.72 8.59
N LYS A 208 1.66 11.20 9.66
CA LYS A 208 2.20 12.55 9.71
C LYS A 208 3.26 12.76 8.62
N SER A 209 4.18 11.83 8.45
CA SER A 209 5.20 11.88 7.38
C SER A 209 4.59 11.81 5.98
N LEU A 210 3.51 11.03 5.78
CA LEU A 210 2.75 11.04 4.52
C LEU A 210 2.15 12.42 4.24
N GLN A 211 1.58 13.07 5.26
CA GLN A 211 1.02 14.42 5.13
C GLN A 211 2.10 15.47 4.81
N GLU A 212 3.27 15.36 5.43
CA GLU A 212 4.40 16.27 5.18
C GLU A 212 4.97 16.13 3.77
N GLU A 213 5.10 14.91 3.25
CA GLU A 213 5.71 14.66 1.93
C GLU A 213 4.71 14.76 0.77
N PHE A 214 3.47 14.37 0.98
CA PHE A 214 2.47 14.27 -0.10
C PHE A 214 1.20 15.09 0.13
N GLY A 215 0.99 15.63 1.34
CA GLY A 215 -0.18 16.46 1.64
C GLY A 215 -0.19 17.75 0.83
N GLY A 216 -1.36 18.12 0.29
CA GLY A 216 -1.51 19.27 -0.59
C GLY A 216 -0.89 19.12 -1.99
N SER A 217 -0.28 17.95 -2.28
CA SER A 217 0.25 17.64 -3.62
C SER A 217 -0.81 16.94 -4.50
N LYS A 218 -0.49 16.84 -5.80
CA LYS A 218 -1.32 16.05 -6.74
C LYS A 218 -1.39 14.55 -6.41
N PHE A 219 -0.55 14.05 -5.51
CA PHE A 219 -0.36 12.62 -5.27
C PHE A 219 -1.21 12.04 -4.14
N MET A 220 -1.68 12.85 -3.22
CA MET A 220 -2.48 12.36 -2.07
C MET A 220 -3.72 13.23 -1.85
N THR A 221 -4.82 12.58 -1.52
CA THR A 221 -6.05 13.24 -1.05
C THR A 221 -6.55 12.53 0.20
N LEU A 222 -6.95 13.31 1.20
CA LEU A 222 -7.59 12.85 2.41
C LEU A 222 -9.05 13.31 2.38
N LEU A 223 -9.99 12.37 2.39
CA LEU A 223 -11.43 12.66 2.37
C LEU A 223 -12.08 12.19 3.67
N PHE A 224 -13.10 12.95 4.09
CA PHE A 224 -13.96 12.62 5.22
C PHE A 224 -15.42 12.52 4.80
N ALA A 225 -16.14 11.60 5.42
CA ALA A 225 -17.59 11.64 5.51
C ALA A 225 -17.97 12.28 6.85
N GLU A 226 -18.70 13.37 6.76
CA GLU A 226 -19.15 14.16 7.91
C GLU A 226 -20.66 14.00 8.14
N LYS A 227 -21.06 14.00 9.40
CA LYS A 227 -22.46 14.03 9.84
C LYS A 227 -22.61 14.93 11.06
N ASN A 228 -23.44 15.98 10.95
CA ASN A 228 -23.69 16.93 12.04
C ASN A 228 -22.36 17.48 12.61
N ASP A 229 -21.50 18.03 11.78
CA ASP A 229 -20.18 18.59 12.12
C ASP A 229 -19.20 17.58 12.75
N GLN A 230 -19.47 16.29 12.59
CA GLN A 230 -18.61 15.22 13.07
C GLN A 230 -18.06 14.39 11.91
N ASP A 231 -16.74 14.26 11.83
CA ASP A 231 -16.08 13.32 10.93
C ASP A 231 -16.27 11.87 11.43
N ILE A 232 -17.01 11.06 10.67
CA ILE A 232 -17.42 9.71 11.07
C ILE A 232 -16.68 8.61 10.31
N ALA A 233 -16.13 8.94 9.16
CA ALA A 233 -15.27 8.06 8.35
C ALA A 233 -14.29 8.89 7.54
N SER A 234 -13.20 8.27 7.11
CA SER A 234 -12.18 8.94 6.31
C SER A 234 -11.46 7.94 5.41
N ILE A 235 -10.94 8.41 4.27
CA ILE A 235 -10.16 7.63 3.33
C ILE A 235 -8.96 8.44 2.84
N ILE A 236 -7.79 7.79 2.80
CA ILE A 236 -6.60 8.32 2.13
C ILE A 236 -6.52 7.68 0.75
N LEU A 237 -6.45 8.52 -0.26
CA LEU A 237 -6.28 8.16 -1.66
C LEU A 237 -4.88 8.55 -2.12
N PHE A 238 -4.22 7.64 -2.87
CA PHE A 238 -3.05 8.00 -3.64
C PHE A 238 -3.38 8.09 -5.12
N LYS A 239 -2.84 9.10 -5.76
CA LYS A 239 -3.05 9.41 -7.18
C LYS A 239 -1.71 9.41 -7.90
N PHE A 240 -1.59 8.62 -8.95
CA PHE A 240 -0.37 8.58 -9.75
C PHE A 240 -0.67 8.10 -11.17
N LYS A 241 -0.22 8.86 -12.17
CA LYS A 241 -0.51 8.60 -13.58
C LYS A 241 -2.02 8.50 -13.84
N ASP A 242 -2.49 7.36 -14.31
CA ASP A 242 -3.89 7.07 -14.65
C ASP A 242 -4.69 6.37 -13.55
N ARG A 243 -4.11 6.25 -12.33
CA ARG A 243 -4.65 5.44 -11.24
C ARG A 243 -4.87 6.24 -9.95
N VAL A 244 -6.01 5.99 -9.31
CA VAL A 244 -6.30 6.38 -7.93
C VAL A 244 -6.41 5.12 -7.08
N SER A 245 -5.70 5.08 -5.96
CA SER A 245 -5.70 3.93 -5.03
C SER A 245 -6.29 4.33 -3.68
N ALA A 246 -7.25 3.52 -3.19
CA ALA A 246 -7.83 3.64 -1.86
C ALA A 246 -6.98 2.87 -0.85
N GLU A 247 -6.05 3.56 -0.17
CA GLU A 247 -5.03 2.90 0.65
C GLU A 247 -5.46 2.69 2.11
N PHE A 248 -6.05 3.71 2.73
CA PHE A 248 -6.44 3.64 4.13
C PHE A 248 -7.86 4.13 4.33
N LEU A 249 -8.75 3.20 4.71
CA LEU A 249 -10.13 3.51 5.08
C LEU A 249 -10.26 3.39 6.60
N ALA A 250 -10.84 4.41 7.22
CA ALA A 250 -11.05 4.48 8.64
C ALA A 250 -12.50 4.89 8.96
N THR A 251 -13.16 4.23 9.92
CA THR A 251 -14.58 4.44 10.18
C THR A 251 -14.90 4.18 11.63
N ASP A 252 -15.71 5.06 12.23
CA ASP A 252 -16.35 4.79 13.50
C ASP A 252 -17.56 3.85 13.28
N GLU A 253 -17.51 2.65 13.83
CA GLU A 253 -18.50 1.59 13.60
C GLU A 253 -19.93 1.97 14.02
N ARG A 254 -20.08 2.91 14.96
CA ARG A 254 -21.39 3.41 15.40
C ARG A 254 -22.21 3.99 14.25
N PHE A 255 -21.54 4.45 13.18
CA PHE A 255 -22.16 5.05 12.01
C PHE A 255 -22.30 4.11 10.82
N PHE A 256 -22.00 2.82 10.97
CA PHE A 256 -22.21 1.83 9.89
C PHE A 256 -23.63 1.78 9.32
N PRO A 257 -24.71 1.99 10.13
CA PRO A 257 -26.06 2.07 9.57
C PRO A 257 -26.22 3.14 8.49
N MET A 258 -25.43 4.22 8.50
CA MET A 258 -25.45 5.29 7.49
C MET A 258 -24.61 4.98 6.24
N SER A 259 -23.89 3.83 6.21
CA SER A 259 -23.07 3.38 5.08
C SER A 259 -21.94 4.34 4.66
N PRO A 260 -21.16 4.96 5.58
CA PRO A 260 -20.18 5.99 5.25
C PRO A 260 -19.04 5.47 4.36
N ASN A 261 -18.67 4.19 4.45
CA ASN A 261 -17.66 3.59 3.58
C ASN A 261 -18.11 3.59 2.11
N HIS A 262 -19.38 3.27 1.84
CA HIS A 262 -19.92 3.29 0.49
C HIS A 262 -20.01 4.71 -0.06
N PHE A 263 -20.31 5.68 0.80
CA PHE A 263 -20.26 7.09 0.46
C PHE A 263 -18.86 7.50 0.03
N LEU A 264 -17.84 7.28 0.85
CA LEU A 264 -16.47 7.64 0.56
C LEU A 264 -15.92 6.96 -0.70
N PHE A 265 -16.17 5.65 -0.89
CA PHE A 265 -15.75 4.97 -2.11
C PHE A 265 -16.42 5.55 -3.34
N TRP A 266 -17.74 5.84 -3.28
CA TRP A 266 -18.45 6.38 -4.43
C TRP A 266 -18.00 7.80 -4.76
N GLU A 267 -17.84 8.67 -3.76
CA GLU A 267 -17.31 10.03 -3.96
C GLU A 267 -15.86 9.97 -4.50
N ALA A 268 -15.02 9.08 -3.99
CA ALA A 268 -13.66 8.90 -4.49
C ALA A 268 -13.63 8.38 -5.95
N ILE A 269 -14.54 7.48 -6.32
CA ILE A 269 -14.66 6.98 -7.70
C ILE A 269 -15.13 8.11 -8.63
N LYS A 270 -16.12 8.92 -8.22
CA LYS A 270 -16.56 10.10 -9.00
C LYS A 270 -15.40 11.08 -9.17
N SER A 271 -14.72 11.44 -8.10
CA SER A 271 -13.57 12.34 -8.15
C SER A 271 -12.44 11.81 -9.06
N ALA A 272 -12.20 10.49 -9.05
CA ALA A 272 -11.24 9.86 -9.96
C ALA A 272 -11.70 9.96 -11.43
N TYR A 273 -12.98 9.70 -11.69
CA TYR A 273 -13.57 9.82 -13.03
C TYR A 273 -13.50 11.26 -13.55
N ASP A 274 -13.94 12.24 -12.75
CA ASP A 274 -13.92 13.66 -13.10
C ASP A 274 -12.49 14.18 -13.31
N GLY A 275 -11.52 13.61 -12.58
CA GLY A 275 -10.09 13.90 -12.73
C GLY A 275 -9.42 13.21 -13.92
N GLY A 276 -10.17 12.45 -14.75
CA GLY A 276 -9.65 11.77 -15.95
C GLY A 276 -8.80 10.52 -15.67
N PHE A 277 -8.84 10.00 -14.46
CA PHE A 277 -8.17 8.74 -14.14
C PHE A 277 -8.90 7.56 -14.77
N ARG A 278 -8.15 6.52 -15.13
CA ARG A 278 -8.67 5.32 -15.81
C ARG A 278 -8.89 4.13 -14.88
N VAL A 279 -8.21 4.11 -13.74
CA VAL A 279 -8.24 2.98 -12.82
C VAL A 279 -8.51 3.47 -11.40
N PHE A 280 -9.51 2.88 -10.74
CA PHE A 280 -9.72 3.00 -9.31
C PHE A 280 -9.33 1.70 -8.61
N ASP A 281 -8.36 1.78 -7.72
CA ASP A 281 -7.72 0.65 -7.08
C ASP A 281 -8.22 0.46 -5.64
N PHE A 282 -8.75 -0.72 -5.35
CA PHE A 282 -9.23 -1.10 -4.02
C PHE A 282 -8.15 -1.78 -3.16
N GLY A 283 -6.93 -1.90 -3.69
CA GLY A 283 -5.81 -2.52 -3.00
C GLY A 283 -5.91 -4.05 -2.88
N ARG A 284 -4.95 -4.60 -2.16
CA ARG A 284 -4.83 -6.05 -1.96
C ARG A 284 -5.80 -6.60 -0.91
N THR A 285 -6.11 -7.91 -1.03
CA THR A 285 -6.90 -8.65 -0.04
C THR A 285 -6.35 -10.08 0.07
N SER A 286 -6.24 -10.59 1.29
CA SER A 286 -5.99 -12.02 1.50
C SER A 286 -7.19 -12.84 1.04
N PRO A 287 -7.01 -13.93 0.25
CA PRO A 287 -8.10 -14.80 -0.16
C PRO A 287 -8.92 -15.38 1.00
N GLN A 288 -8.32 -15.47 2.20
CA GLN A 288 -8.98 -15.93 3.42
C GLN A 288 -9.93 -14.87 4.02
N ASN A 289 -9.83 -13.61 3.62
CA ASN A 289 -10.76 -12.56 4.04
C ASN A 289 -11.94 -12.46 3.08
N GLU A 290 -12.81 -13.47 3.15
CA GLU A 290 -13.98 -13.62 2.25
C GLU A 290 -14.90 -12.40 2.28
N THR A 291 -15.10 -11.80 3.44
CA THR A 291 -15.95 -10.61 3.62
C THR A 291 -15.41 -9.42 2.83
N LEU A 292 -14.10 -9.16 2.91
CA LEU A 292 -13.48 -8.05 2.17
C LEU A 292 -13.40 -8.37 0.67
N MET A 293 -13.17 -9.63 0.31
CA MET A 293 -13.23 -10.10 -1.07
C MET A 293 -14.62 -9.85 -1.69
N ALA A 294 -15.69 -10.26 -0.99
CA ALA A 294 -17.07 -10.05 -1.42
C ALA A 294 -17.40 -8.55 -1.53
N PHE A 295 -17.02 -7.75 -0.53
CA PHE A 295 -17.22 -6.30 -0.55
C PHE A 295 -16.62 -5.67 -1.82
N LYS A 296 -15.36 -5.97 -2.14
CA LYS A 296 -14.69 -5.41 -3.33
C LYS A 296 -15.32 -5.93 -4.63
N LYS A 297 -15.65 -7.22 -4.72
CA LYS A 297 -16.32 -7.79 -5.89
C LYS A 297 -17.68 -7.15 -6.19
N HIS A 298 -18.45 -6.76 -5.17
CA HIS A 298 -19.73 -6.08 -5.36
C HIS A 298 -19.60 -4.72 -6.06
N TRP A 299 -18.40 -4.11 -6.04
CA TRP A 299 -18.08 -2.91 -6.81
C TRP A 299 -17.72 -3.18 -8.27
N GLY A 300 -17.80 -4.44 -8.72
CA GLY A 300 -17.45 -4.82 -10.10
C GLY A 300 -15.96 -4.87 -10.36
N THR A 301 -15.13 -5.02 -9.31
CA THR A 301 -13.67 -5.04 -9.47
C THR A 301 -13.18 -6.25 -10.24
N GLN A 302 -12.18 -6.03 -11.08
CA GLN A 302 -11.30 -7.08 -11.59
C GLN A 302 -10.39 -7.57 -10.46
N VAL A 303 -10.07 -8.87 -10.50
CA VAL A 303 -9.27 -9.52 -9.46
C VAL A 303 -8.10 -10.24 -10.12
N VAL A 304 -6.88 -9.91 -9.69
CA VAL A 304 -5.67 -10.55 -10.19
C VAL A 304 -4.79 -11.04 -9.05
N SER A 305 -3.97 -12.02 -9.30
CA SER A 305 -2.98 -12.50 -8.33
C SER A 305 -1.90 -11.44 -8.09
N LEU A 306 -1.43 -11.34 -6.85
CA LEU A 306 -0.32 -10.46 -6.46
C LEU A 306 0.80 -11.32 -5.88
N PRO A 307 1.65 -11.93 -6.74
CA PRO A 307 2.69 -12.84 -6.30
C PRO A 307 3.80 -12.12 -5.53
N GLN A 308 4.31 -12.81 -4.51
CA GLN A 308 5.53 -12.44 -3.82
C GLN A 308 6.60 -13.48 -4.11
N PHE A 309 7.78 -13.01 -4.44
CA PHE A 309 8.94 -13.85 -4.74
C PHE A 309 9.91 -13.77 -3.56
N ILE A 310 10.24 -14.93 -2.98
CA ILE A 310 11.09 -15.04 -1.79
C ILE A 310 12.37 -15.78 -2.16
N TYR A 311 13.52 -15.18 -1.86
CA TYR A 311 14.84 -15.77 -2.05
C TYR A 311 15.59 -15.93 -0.72
N PRO A 312 16.22 -17.06 -0.41
CA PRO A 312 16.21 -18.29 -1.20
C PRO A 312 14.85 -19.00 -1.15
N ARG A 313 14.57 -19.84 -2.14
CA ARG A 313 13.30 -20.58 -2.29
C ARG A 313 12.89 -21.38 -1.03
N ARG A 314 13.88 -21.88 -0.29
CA ARG A 314 13.66 -22.56 1.00
C ARG A 314 14.17 -21.66 2.11
N LEU A 315 13.24 -21.08 2.87
CA LEU A 315 13.61 -20.32 4.06
C LEU A 315 14.02 -21.27 5.19
N PRO A 316 15.11 -21.01 5.89
CA PRO A 316 15.43 -21.70 7.13
C PRO A 316 14.42 -21.27 8.21
N GLY A 317 13.57 -22.19 8.66
CA GLY A 317 12.64 -21.99 9.77
C GLY A 317 11.27 -21.39 9.39
N LYS A 318 10.39 -21.26 10.40
CA LYS A 318 9.04 -20.67 10.27
C LYS A 318 9.08 -19.14 10.38
N ILE A 319 9.70 -18.46 9.43
CA ILE A 319 9.86 -16.98 9.47
C ILE A 319 8.57 -16.25 9.07
N ILE A 320 7.61 -16.90 8.44
CA ILE A 320 6.39 -16.28 7.97
C ILE A 320 5.35 -16.24 9.10
N ILE A 321 5.05 -15.05 9.61
CA ILE A 321 3.90 -14.83 10.51
C ILE A 321 2.63 -15.10 9.69
N ARG A 322 2.09 -16.29 9.80
CA ARG A 322 0.84 -16.66 9.12
C ARG A 322 -0.34 -16.10 9.92
N GLU A 323 -1.33 -15.53 9.24
CA GLU A 323 -2.62 -15.10 9.83
C GLU A 323 -3.31 -16.23 10.64
N LYS A 324 -2.97 -17.49 10.36
CA LYS A 324 -3.46 -18.69 11.09
C LYS A 324 -2.64 -19.06 12.31
N SER A 325 -1.52 -18.39 12.61
CA SER A 325 -0.69 -18.73 13.78
C SER A 325 -1.42 -18.43 15.10
N ILE A 326 -1.16 -19.22 16.13
CA ILE A 326 -1.74 -19.01 17.48
C ILE A 326 -1.38 -17.63 17.99
N GLY A 327 -0.13 -17.18 17.79
CA GLY A 327 0.32 -15.84 18.19
C GLY A 327 -0.44 -14.72 17.50
N TYR A 328 -0.71 -14.84 16.20
CA TYR A 328 -1.54 -13.86 15.47
C TYR A 328 -2.96 -13.81 16.01
N ARG A 329 -3.59 -14.97 16.27
CA ARG A 329 -4.93 -15.04 16.85
C ARG A 329 -5.00 -14.46 18.26
N MET A 330 -3.97 -14.67 19.09
CA MET A 330 -3.87 -14.05 20.41
C MET A 330 -3.72 -12.54 20.30
N LEU A 331 -2.81 -12.06 19.45
CA LEU A 331 -2.64 -10.62 19.19
C LEU A 331 -3.95 -9.98 18.73
N THR A 332 -4.67 -10.63 17.82
CA THR A 332 -5.98 -10.15 17.32
C THR A 332 -7.01 -10.03 18.44
N LYS A 333 -7.08 -11.00 19.36
CA LYS A 333 -7.95 -10.90 20.52
C LYS A 333 -7.53 -9.76 21.44
N ILE A 334 -6.27 -9.66 21.78
CA ILE A 334 -5.74 -8.59 22.65
C ILE A 334 -6.07 -7.22 22.06
N CYS A 335 -5.78 -6.99 20.79
CA CYS A 335 -6.03 -5.70 20.13
C CYS A 335 -7.50 -5.29 20.14
N ARG A 336 -8.45 -6.23 20.15
CA ARG A 336 -9.91 -5.91 20.19
C ARG A 336 -10.38 -5.34 21.51
N TYR A 337 -9.76 -5.78 22.61
CA TYR A 337 -10.24 -5.42 23.96
C TYR A 337 -9.44 -4.29 24.61
N LEU A 338 -8.29 -3.93 24.04
CA LEU A 338 -7.48 -2.86 24.60
C LEU A 338 -8.07 -1.46 24.32
N PRO A 339 -7.92 -0.52 25.26
CA PRO A 339 -8.23 0.89 25.00
C PRO A 339 -7.27 1.47 23.95
N ASP A 340 -7.73 2.53 23.27
CA ASP A 340 -6.95 3.18 22.19
C ASP A 340 -5.57 3.68 22.66
N SER A 341 -5.46 4.08 23.93
CA SER A 341 -4.20 4.52 24.55
C SER A 341 -3.16 3.41 24.64
N ALA A 342 -3.57 2.16 24.91
CA ALA A 342 -2.69 1.01 24.99
C ALA A 342 -2.40 0.40 23.59
N LEU A 343 -3.31 0.57 22.64
CA LEU A 343 -3.17 0.04 21.30
C LEU A 343 -2.07 0.74 20.50
N ARG A 344 -1.87 2.03 20.71
CA ARG A 344 -0.83 2.82 20.02
C ARG A 344 0.60 2.33 20.30
N PRO A 345 1.04 2.15 21.55
CA PRO A 345 2.34 1.56 21.85
C PRO A 345 2.54 0.16 21.26
N ILE A 346 1.49 -0.68 21.30
CA ILE A 346 1.53 -2.01 20.67
C ILE A 346 1.68 -1.89 19.16
N GLY A 347 1.00 -0.93 18.53
CA GLY A 347 1.20 -0.62 17.12
C GLY A 347 2.65 -0.28 16.82
N ASN A 348 3.24 0.65 17.54
CA ASN A 348 4.64 1.03 17.39
C ASN A 348 5.58 -0.17 17.53
N PHE A 349 5.35 -1.01 18.55
CA PHE A 349 6.13 -2.24 18.75
C PHE A 349 5.98 -3.21 17.58
N CYS A 350 4.75 -3.55 17.18
CA CYS A 350 4.51 -4.50 16.10
C CYS A 350 5.12 -4.01 14.77
N TYR A 351 4.95 -2.74 14.43
CA TYR A 351 5.48 -2.19 13.19
C TYR A 351 6.99 -2.04 13.18
N HIS A 352 7.67 -2.12 14.35
CA HIS A 352 9.12 -2.27 14.40
C HIS A 352 9.60 -3.64 13.87
N HIS A 353 8.73 -4.64 13.81
CA HIS A 353 9.06 -6.00 13.36
C HIS A 353 8.44 -6.37 12.00
N LEU A 354 7.52 -5.54 11.50
CA LEU A 354 6.85 -5.73 10.21
C LEU A 354 7.56 -4.93 9.11
N GLY A 355 7.34 -5.32 7.86
CA GLY A 355 7.87 -4.62 6.70
C GLY A 355 7.13 -5.00 5.43
#